data_8a32ce66ea387ed1ba8e604a131e5b71
#
_entry.id   8a32ce66ea387ed1ba8e604a131e5b71
#
_cell.length_a   1.000
_cell.length_b   1.000
_cell.length_c   1.000
_cell.angle_alpha   90.00
_cell.angle_beta   90.00
_cell.angle_gamma   90.00
#
_symmetry.space_group_name_H-M   'P 1'
#
loop_
_entity.id
_entity.type
_entity.pdbx_description
1 polymer ?
#
loop_
_entity_poly.entity_id
_entity_poly.type
_entity_poly.pdbx_seq_one_letter_code
_entity_poly.pdbx_strand_id
1 'polypeptide(L)'
;MIYVSKPSIISSAGMSADENLANLQSGRRFLSVCDGFNQSKNFIVGMVKGELPKFASNTPEHFRTRTNALVLNALEQIDDAALKAIKKYGKSRVAVVIGTTTSGVEENYETFKQYAKNGVFDKSKFGISRSSLANPAEFISYHYGLNSPVFSVSTACTSGVKALIEAKRLINSRLCDAVICGGVDSLNTLTINGFDSLGILSQNPSVPFSKNRDGINIGEGAGLFVLSRDEISDVVVAGEHSNCDAFHVTQPDLNGQMQGLCMKKALDMAGLSDVDYLNLHGTGTFANDKMEARIVNSLLKDTPASSIKPAIGHTLGAAGAIESAICALLCT
;
A
#
# COMPACT_ATOMS: atom_id res chain seq x y z
N MET A 1 5.06 -5.00 23.43
CA MET A 1 5.61 -4.64 22.12
C MET A 1 4.97 -5.52 21.06
N ILE A 2 4.89 -5.06 19.81
CA ILE A 2 4.44 -5.88 18.68
C ILE A 2 5.58 -5.92 17.67
N TYR A 3 6.08 -7.11 17.43
CA TYR A 3 7.23 -7.37 16.59
C TYR A 3 6.82 -7.53 15.12
N VAL A 4 7.70 -7.13 14.22
CA VAL A 4 7.45 -7.10 12.77
C VAL A 4 8.43 -8.05 12.09
N SER A 5 7.95 -9.02 11.30
CA SER A 5 8.84 -9.88 10.48
C SER A 5 9.64 -9.07 9.45
N LYS A 6 10.67 -9.68 8.85
CA LYS A 6 11.21 -9.14 7.59
C LYS A 6 10.04 -8.96 6.63
N PRO A 7 9.83 -7.74 6.07
CA PRO A 7 8.70 -7.47 5.18
C PRO A 7 8.92 -8.03 3.79
N SER A 8 7.83 -8.17 3.04
CA SER A 8 7.88 -8.32 1.59
C SER A 8 7.60 -7.01 0.88
N ILE A 9 8.17 -6.84 -0.30
CA ILE A 9 7.88 -5.73 -1.21
C ILE A 9 7.89 -6.25 -2.65
N ILE A 10 6.87 -5.85 -3.41
CA ILE A 10 6.87 -5.89 -4.86
C ILE A 10 6.42 -4.54 -5.38
N SER A 11 7.19 -3.95 -6.31
CA SER A 11 6.87 -2.70 -6.98
C SER A 11 7.53 -2.64 -8.36
N SER A 12 7.41 -1.52 -9.04
CA SER A 12 8.15 -1.30 -10.31
C SER A 12 9.68 -1.33 -10.13
N ALA A 13 10.18 -1.16 -8.91
CA ALA A 13 11.61 -1.22 -8.60
C ALA A 13 12.13 -2.64 -8.36
N GLY A 14 11.26 -3.65 -8.22
CA GLY A 14 11.72 -5.04 -8.06
C GLY A 14 10.63 -5.99 -7.60
N MET A 15 10.95 -7.28 -7.69
CA MET A 15 10.06 -8.39 -7.36
C MET A 15 10.27 -8.91 -5.93
N SER A 16 11.27 -8.42 -5.21
CA SER A 16 11.58 -8.79 -3.83
C SER A 16 11.93 -7.57 -2.98
N ALA A 17 11.87 -7.72 -1.66
CA ALA A 17 12.23 -6.67 -0.71
C ALA A 17 13.67 -6.19 -0.90
N ASP A 18 14.61 -7.12 -1.05
CA ASP A 18 16.04 -6.82 -1.20
C ASP A 18 16.33 -6.10 -2.53
N GLU A 19 15.67 -6.52 -3.62
CA GLU A 19 15.76 -5.86 -4.93
C GLU A 19 15.20 -4.45 -4.90
N ASN A 20 14.02 -4.26 -4.28
CA ASN A 20 13.42 -2.93 -4.10
C ASN A 20 14.34 -2.01 -3.30
N LEU A 21 14.87 -2.47 -2.17
CA LEU A 21 15.78 -1.66 -1.34
C LEU A 21 17.03 -1.24 -2.12
N ALA A 22 17.73 -2.19 -2.77
CA ALA A 22 18.93 -1.89 -3.54
C ALA A 22 18.65 -0.92 -4.70
N ASN A 23 17.55 -1.11 -5.41
CA ASN A 23 17.17 -0.25 -6.52
C ASN A 23 16.76 1.15 -6.05
N LEU A 24 16.04 1.30 -4.95
CA LEU A 24 15.69 2.60 -4.38
C LEU A 24 16.94 3.35 -3.88
N GLN A 25 17.88 2.66 -3.25
CA GLN A 25 19.17 3.25 -2.83
C GLN A 25 20.02 3.71 -4.01
N SER A 26 19.83 3.15 -5.20
CA SER A 26 20.54 3.60 -6.41
C SER A 26 20.12 5.01 -6.88
N GLY A 27 19.05 5.57 -6.37
CA GLY A 27 18.50 6.86 -6.79
C GLY A 27 17.84 6.84 -8.19
N ARG A 28 17.74 5.68 -8.85
CA ARG A 28 17.09 5.55 -10.15
C ARG A 28 15.56 5.57 -10.05
N ARG A 29 14.92 5.84 -11.19
CA ARG A 29 13.46 5.82 -11.34
C ARG A 29 13.04 4.60 -12.15
N PHE A 30 11.98 3.94 -11.71
CA PHE A 30 11.46 2.70 -12.29
C PHE A 30 10.07 2.92 -12.91
N LEU A 31 9.86 4.13 -13.43
CA LEU A 31 8.64 4.51 -14.14
C LEU A 31 8.73 4.13 -15.63
N SER A 32 7.60 3.92 -16.25
CA SER A 32 7.48 3.64 -17.69
C SER A 32 6.27 4.34 -18.28
N VAL A 33 6.35 4.67 -19.57
CA VAL A 33 5.22 5.19 -20.34
C VAL A 33 4.26 4.04 -20.64
N CYS A 34 2.96 4.24 -20.43
CA CYS A 34 1.90 3.27 -20.69
C CYS A 34 0.74 3.94 -21.42
N ASP A 35 0.24 3.29 -22.48
CA ASP A 35 -0.87 3.73 -23.33
C ASP A 35 -2.17 2.94 -23.12
N GLY A 36 -2.13 1.90 -22.24
CA GLY A 36 -3.22 0.93 -22.09
C GLY A 36 -4.46 1.43 -21.35
N PHE A 37 -4.37 2.56 -20.62
CA PHE A 37 -5.45 3.03 -19.74
C PHE A 37 -6.37 4.09 -20.36
N ASN A 38 -5.96 4.70 -21.46
CA ASN A 38 -6.74 5.71 -22.19
C ASN A 38 -6.37 5.68 -23.66
N GLN A 39 -7.36 5.81 -24.56
CA GLN A 39 -7.13 5.75 -26.01
C GLN A 39 -6.43 7.00 -26.59
N SER A 40 -6.45 8.12 -25.86
CA SER A 40 -5.96 9.41 -26.36
C SER A 40 -4.74 9.95 -25.61
N LYS A 41 -4.30 9.25 -24.53
CA LYS A 41 -3.23 9.75 -23.67
C LYS A 41 -2.33 8.61 -23.21
N ASN A 42 -1.04 8.90 -23.11
CA ASN A 42 -0.07 8.07 -22.42
C ASN A 42 0.12 8.57 -20.99
N PHE A 43 0.40 7.66 -20.07
CA PHE A 43 0.68 7.99 -18.68
C PHE A 43 2.06 7.46 -18.27
N ILE A 44 2.72 8.19 -17.38
CA ILE A 44 3.94 7.70 -16.74
C ILE A 44 3.54 7.00 -15.46
N VAL A 45 3.82 5.71 -15.36
CA VAL A 45 3.37 4.85 -14.25
C VAL A 45 4.48 3.97 -13.71
N GLY A 46 4.37 3.59 -12.44
CA GLY A 46 5.21 2.58 -11.80
C GLY A 46 4.58 1.18 -11.95
N MET A 47 4.85 0.51 -13.08
CA MET A 47 4.32 -0.83 -13.37
C MET A 47 5.33 -1.92 -13.01
N VAL A 48 4.87 -2.97 -12.33
CA VAL A 48 5.67 -4.17 -12.08
C VAL A 48 5.95 -4.89 -13.40
N LYS A 49 7.23 -5.13 -13.70
CA LYS A 49 7.69 -5.66 -15.00
C LYS A 49 8.03 -7.14 -14.98
N GLY A 50 8.16 -7.75 -13.80
CA GLY A 50 8.46 -9.16 -13.67
C GLY A 50 7.25 -10.06 -13.96
N GLU A 51 7.51 -11.34 -14.25
CA GLU A 51 6.45 -12.35 -14.35
C GLU A 51 5.89 -12.64 -12.96
N LEU A 52 4.59 -12.41 -12.77
CA LEU A 52 3.91 -12.68 -11.51
C LEU A 52 3.65 -14.18 -11.33
N PRO A 53 3.65 -14.70 -10.09
CA PRO A 53 3.36 -16.09 -9.82
C PRO A 53 1.99 -16.53 -10.37
N LYS A 54 1.92 -17.78 -10.83
CA LYS A 54 0.68 -18.38 -11.33
C LYS A 54 -0.15 -18.93 -10.17
N PHE A 55 -1.44 -18.69 -10.22
CA PHE A 55 -2.36 -19.29 -9.26
C PHE A 55 -2.42 -20.81 -9.41
N ALA A 56 -2.58 -21.53 -8.31
CA ALA A 56 -2.84 -22.95 -8.33
C ALA A 56 -4.10 -23.26 -9.13
N SER A 57 -4.17 -24.44 -9.75
CA SER A 57 -5.28 -24.82 -10.65
C SER A 57 -6.65 -24.80 -9.95
N ASN A 58 -6.68 -25.08 -8.66
CA ASN A 58 -7.88 -25.07 -7.81
C ASN A 58 -8.24 -23.71 -7.20
N THR A 59 -7.45 -22.65 -7.47
CA THR A 59 -7.78 -21.31 -6.98
C THR A 59 -9.10 -20.83 -7.59
N PRO A 60 -10.09 -20.42 -6.77
CA PRO A 60 -11.35 -19.88 -7.26
C PRO A 60 -11.15 -18.70 -8.22
N GLU A 61 -12.01 -18.63 -9.25
CA GLU A 61 -11.88 -17.64 -10.33
C GLU A 61 -11.91 -16.18 -9.83
N HIS A 62 -12.72 -15.88 -8.80
CA HIS A 62 -12.82 -14.54 -8.26
C HIS A 62 -11.55 -14.06 -7.53
N PHE A 63 -10.64 -14.97 -7.20
CA PHE A 63 -9.32 -14.62 -6.66
C PHE A 63 -8.25 -14.43 -7.74
N ARG A 64 -8.50 -14.82 -9.00
CA ARG A 64 -7.54 -14.71 -10.10
C ARG A 64 -7.50 -13.29 -10.65
N THR A 65 -6.99 -12.35 -9.86
CA THR A 65 -6.86 -10.93 -10.22
C THR A 65 -5.39 -10.52 -10.24
N ARG A 66 -5.04 -9.47 -10.98
CA ARG A 66 -3.68 -8.92 -10.95
C ARG A 66 -3.30 -8.48 -9.53
N THR A 67 -4.23 -7.88 -8.79
CA THR A 67 -4.03 -7.50 -7.38
C THR A 67 -3.61 -8.70 -6.54
N ASN A 68 -4.30 -9.83 -6.66
CA ASN A 68 -3.94 -11.03 -5.91
C ASN A 68 -2.67 -11.72 -6.44
N ALA A 69 -2.30 -11.53 -7.69
CA ALA A 69 -1.00 -12.01 -8.19
C ALA A 69 0.17 -11.22 -7.57
N LEU A 70 -0.01 -9.92 -7.33
CA LEU A 70 0.94 -9.11 -6.52
C LEU A 70 0.99 -9.58 -5.06
N VAL A 71 -0.19 -9.87 -4.46
CA VAL A 71 -0.27 -10.46 -3.12
C VAL A 71 0.47 -11.79 -3.06
N LEU A 72 0.26 -12.67 -4.04
CA LEU A 72 0.89 -14.00 -4.07
C LEU A 72 2.42 -13.90 -4.09
N ASN A 73 2.99 -13.01 -4.92
CA ASN A 73 4.43 -12.75 -4.91
C ASN A 73 4.92 -12.24 -3.54
N ALA A 74 4.16 -11.32 -2.93
CA ALA A 74 4.51 -10.80 -1.63
C ALA A 74 4.39 -11.87 -0.51
N LEU A 75 3.43 -12.78 -0.59
CA LEU A 75 3.28 -13.92 0.34
C LEU A 75 4.47 -14.87 0.24
N GLU A 76 4.94 -15.21 -0.96
CA GLU A 76 6.11 -16.09 -1.16
C GLU A 76 7.34 -15.57 -0.40
N GLN A 77 7.50 -14.25 -0.27
CA GLN A 77 8.63 -13.64 0.45
C GLN A 77 8.50 -13.75 1.98
N ILE A 78 7.28 -13.81 2.53
CA ILE A 78 7.02 -13.90 3.98
C ILE A 78 6.48 -15.26 4.40
N ASP A 79 6.46 -16.25 3.52
CA ASP A 79 5.81 -17.55 3.74
C ASP A 79 6.35 -18.25 4.98
N ASP A 80 7.66 -18.26 5.18
CA ASP A 80 8.30 -18.87 6.36
C ASP A 80 7.81 -18.22 7.67
N ALA A 81 7.71 -16.89 7.72
CA ALA A 81 7.21 -16.17 8.90
C ALA A 81 5.72 -16.46 9.13
N ALA A 82 4.91 -16.50 8.07
CA ALA A 82 3.49 -16.79 8.15
C ALA A 82 3.25 -18.23 8.63
N LEU A 83 3.93 -19.21 8.05
CA LEU A 83 3.81 -20.62 8.42
C LEU A 83 4.30 -20.88 9.87
N LYS A 84 5.38 -20.21 10.30
CA LYS A 84 5.84 -20.27 11.69
C LYS A 84 4.79 -19.74 12.67
N ALA A 85 4.15 -18.59 12.34
CA ALA A 85 3.08 -18.05 13.16
C ALA A 85 1.86 -18.98 13.21
N ILE A 86 1.45 -19.53 12.05
CA ILE A 86 0.32 -20.48 11.96
C ILE A 86 0.63 -21.76 12.75
N LYS A 87 1.84 -22.30 12.64
CA LYS A 87 2.27 -23.48 13.40
C LYS A 87 2.26 -23.23 14.90
N LYS A 88 2.70 -22.04 15.33
CA LYS A 88 2.80 -21.67 16.75
C LYS A 88 1.44 -21.42 17.39
N TYR A 89 0.59 -20.62 16.72
CA TYR A 89 -0.64 -20.11 17.34
C TYR A 89 -1.92 -20.83 16.86
N GLY A 90 -1.84 -21.55 15.75
CA GLY A 90 -3.00 -22.16 15.10
C GLY A 90 -3.75 -21.21 14.15
N LYS A 91 -4.49 -21.80 13.20
CA LYS A 91 -5.22 -21.09 12.13
C LYS A 91 -6.31 -20.12 12.61
N SER A 92 -6.83 -20.32 13.82
CA SER A 92 -7.84 -19.45 14.43
C SER A 92 -7.23 -18.24 15.17
N ARG A 93 -5.90 -18.18 15.28
CA ARG A 93 -5.20 -17.15 16.03
C ARG A 93 -4.27 -16.29 15.15
N VAL A 94 -4.26 -16.53 13.84
CA VAL A 94 -3.52 -15.71 12.84
C VAL A 94 -4.55 -15.00 11.98
N ALA A 95 -4.72 -13.70 12.17
CA ALA A 95 -5.67 -12.85 11.44
C ALA A 95 -5.06 -12.29 10.16
N VAL A 96 -5.92 -11.69 9.32
CA VAL A 96 -5.50 -11.01 8.08
C VAL A 96 -6.13 -9.62 8.00
N VAL A 97 -5.30 -8.59 7.77
CA VAL A 97 -5.77 -7.20 7.56
C VAL A 97 -5.03 -6.58 6.39
N ILE A 98 -5.72 -6.27 5.31
CA ILE A 98 -5.11 -5.73 4.09
C ILE A 98 -5.69 -4.37 3.72
N GLY A 99 -4.80 -3.40 3.47
CA GLY A 99 -5.15 -2.10 2.90
C GLY A 99 -5.24 -2.18 1.37
N THR A 100 -6.35 -1.73 0.80
CA THR A 100 -6.53 -1.64 -0.66
C THR A 100 -7.55 -0.55 -1.01
N THR A 101 -7.46 0.03 -2.20
CA THR A 101 -8.41 1.05 -2.64
C THR A 101 -9.34 0.58 -3.74
N THR A 102 -8.88 -0.33 -4.59
CA THR A 102 -9.62 -0.77 -5.78
C THR A 102 -9.73 -2.27 -5.93
N SER A 103 -8.90 -3.04 -5.20
CA SER A 103 -8.87 -4.50 -5.35
C SER A 103 -8.76 -4.92 -6.83
N GLY A 104 -9.50 -5.94 -7.27
CA GLY A 104 -9.52 -6.45 -8.65
C GLY A 104 -10.57 -5.77 -9.55
N VAL A 105 -10.69 -4.43 -9.51
CA VAL A 105 -11.68 -3.71 -10.32
C VAL A 105 -11.39 -3.79 -11.82
N GLU A 106 -10.12 -3.87 -12.22
CA GLU A 106 -9.71 -3.90 -13.62
C GLU A 106 -10.23 -5.12 -14.36
N GLU A 107 -10.36 -6.26 -13.69
CA GLU A 107 -10.90 -7.49 -14.29
C GLU A 107 -12.37 -7.40 -14.71
N ASN A 108 -13.08 -6.37 -14.23
CA ASN A 108 -14.46 -6.07 -14.65
C ASN A 108 -14.54 -4.96 -15.70
N TYR A 109 -13.43 -4.28 -16.03
CA TYR A 109 -13.40 -3.10 -16.89
C TYR A 109 -13.99 -3.38 -18.29
N GLU A 110 -13.62 -4.48 -18.94
CA GLU A 110 -14.12 -4.81 -20.27
C GLU A 110 -15.64 -5.03 -20.30
N THR A 111 -16.23 -5.54 -19.21
CA THR A 111 -17.69 -5.68 -19.12
C THR A 111 -18.38 -4.31 -19.07
N PHE A 112 -17.84 -3.37 -18.31
CA PHE A 112 -18.36 -1.99 -18.29
C PHE A 112 -18.16 -1.27 -19.61
N LYS A 113 -17.02 -1.44 -20.26
CA LYS A 113 -16.71 -0.86 -21.56
C LYS A 113 -17.67 -1.36 -22.65
N GLN A 114 -17.96 -2.65 -22.68
CA GLN A 114 -18.95 -3.24 -23.59
C GLN A 114 -20.35 -2.69 -23.31
N TYR A 115 -20.76 -2.61 -22.05
CA TYR A 115 -22.03 -2.02 -21.67
C TYR A 115 -22.15 -0.55 -22.13
N ALA A 116 -21.13 0.25 -21.91
CA ALA A 116 -21.10 1.66 -22.34
C ALA A 116 -21.20 1.79 -23.89
N LYS A 117 -20.65 0.83 -24.64
CA LYS A 117 -20.65 0.84 -26.10
C LYS A 117 -21.97 0.41 -26.74
N ASN A 118 -22.64 -0.58 -26.19
CA ASN A 118 -23.78 -1.23 -26.84
C ASN A 118 -25.02 -1.42 -25.94
N GLY A 119 -24.99 -0.96 -24.68
CA GLY A 119 -26.08 -1.08 -23.73
C GLY A 119 -26.33 -2.50 -23.19
N VAL A 120 -25.48 -3.48 -23.54
CA VAL A 120 -25.63 -4.88 -23.11
C VAL A 120 -24.65 -5.19 -21.98
N PHE A 121 -25.18 -5.52 -20.79
CA PHE A 121 -24.40 -5.93 -19.64
C PHE A 121 -24.30 -7.45 -19.57
N ASP A 122 -23.11 -7.99 -19.85
CA ASP A 122 -22.85 -9.43 -19.78
C ASP A 122 -22.57 -9.87 -18.33
N LYS A 123 -23.61 -10.32 -17.63
CA LYS A 123 -23.52 -10.81 -16.26
C LYS A 123 -22.59 -12.01 -16.09
N SER A 124 -22.35 -12.80 -17.15
CA SER A 124 -21.47 -13.97 -17.06
C SER A 124 -19.99 -13.60 -16.93
N LYS A 125 -19.62 -12.42 -17.41
CA LYS A 125 -18.25 -11.89 -17.35
C LYS A 125 -18.00 -10.99 -16.15
N PHE A 126 -19.06 -10.51 -15.51
CA PHE A 126 -18.96 -9.63 -14.34
C PHE A 126 -18.83 -10.43 -13.05
N GLY A 127 -17.79 -10.15 -12.30
CA GLY A 127 -17.57 -10.77 -10.98
C GLY A 127 -17.52 -9.72 -9.87
N ILE A 128 -18.63 -9.50 -9.15
CA ILE A 128 -18.66 -8.55 -8.02
C ILE A 128 -17.61 -8.88 -6.96
N SER A 129 -17.38 -10.16 -6.70
CA SER A 129 -16.38 -10.61 -5.72
C SER A 129 -14.95 -10.25 -6.11
N ARG A 130 -14.63 -10.07 -7.41
CA ARG A 130 -13.31 -9.60 -7.87
C ARG A 130 -13.04 -8.17 -7.42
N SER A 131 -14.06 -7.31 -7.45
CA SER A 131 -13.97 -5.90 -7.06
C SER A 131 -14.27 -5.66 -5.58
N SER A 132 -14.60 -6.70 -4.81
CA SER A 132 -14.76 -6.57 -3.36
C SER A 132 -13.47 -6.12 -2.72
N LEU A 133 -13.51 -5.07 -1.92
CA LEU A 133 -12.33 -4.61 -1.17
C LEU A 133 -11.81 -5.68 -0.20
N ALA A 134 -12.65 -6.61 0.25
CA ALA A 134 -12.24 -7.73 1.08
C ALA A 134 -11.43 -8.79 0.31
N ASN A 135 -11.53 -8.82 -1.02
CA ASN A 135 -10.97 -9.89 -1.85
C ASN A 135 -9.48 -10.21 -1.59
N PRO A 136 -8.54 -9.24 -1.47
CA PRO A 136 -7.15 -9.57 -1.19
C PRO A 136 -6.93 -10.20 0.19
N ALA A 137 -7.67 -9.75 1.21
CA ALA A 137 -7.59 -10.35 2.55
C ALA A 137 -8.18 -11.77 2.57
N GLU A 138 -9.33 -11.96 1.92
CA GLU A 138 -9.98 -13.26 1.76
C GLU A 138 -9.09 -14.24 0.97
N PHE A 139 -8.37 -13.76 -0.05
CA PHE A 139 -7.41 -14.57 -0.81
C PHE A 139 -6.28 -15.09 0.09
N ILE A 140 -5.71 -14.25 0.95
CA ILE A 140 -4.66 -14.67 1.92
C ILE A 140 -5.22 -15.70 2.89
N SER A 141 -6.42 -15.47 3.41
CA SER A 141 -7.10 -16.42 4.30
C SER A 141 -7.35 -17.77 3.61
N TYR A 142 -7.81 -17.74 2.36
CA TYR A 142 -7.97 -18.95 1.54
C TYR A 142 -6.64 -19.67 1.33
N HIS A 143 -5.57 -18.93 0.99
CA HIS A 143 -4.24 -19.48 0.71
C HIS A 143 -3.68 -20.30 1.87
N TYR A 144 -3.79 -19.80 3.10
CA TYR A 144 -3.32 -20.48 4.30
C TYR A 144 -4.40 -21.31 5.02
N GLY A 145 -5.66 -21.25 4.57
CA GLY A 145 -6.80 -21.92 5.20
C GLY A 145 -7.05 -21.42 6.63
N LEU A 146 -6.99 -20.09 6.82
CA LEU A 146 -7.21 -19.43 8.11
C LEU A 146 -8.70 -19.36 8.44
N ASN A 147 -9.03 -19.33 9.73
CA ASN A 147 -10.38 -19.20 10.26
C ASN A 147 -10.47 -18.22 11.45
N SER A 148 -9.72 -17.14 11.35
CA SER A 148 -9.65 -16.02 12.31
C SER A 148 -10.21 -14.74 11.65
N PRO A 149 -10.22 -13.57 12.32
CA PRO A 149 -10.67 -12.31 11.70
C PRO A 149 -9.92 -12.00 10.40
N VAL A 150 -10.68 -11.73 9.33
CA VAL A 150 -10.20 -11.38 7.99
C VAL A 150 -10.98 -10.20 7.47
N PHE A 151 -10.30 -9.10 7.17
CA PHE A 151 -10.95 -7.92 6.60
C PHE A 151 -9.95 -7.00 5.89
N SER A 152 -10.48 -6.08 5.11
CA SER A 152 -9.69 -5.04 4.46
C SER A 152 -10.03 -3.66 5.02
N VAL A 153 -9.04 -2.77 4.94
CA VAL A 153 -9.18 -1.35 5.28
C VAL A 153 -9.05 -0.55 4.00
N SER A 154 -9.98 0.38 3.77
CA SER A 154 -9.92 1.30 2.63
C SER A 154 -10.07 2.74 3.13
N THR A 155 -8.95 3.43 3.23
CA THR A 155 -8.83 4.83 3.66
C THR A 155 -7.90 5.60 2.70
N ALA A 156 -8.12 5.41 1.39
CA ALA A 156 -7.29 5.96 0.32
C ALA A 156 -5.80 5.60 0.52
N CYS A 157 -4.89 6.54 0.32
CA CYS A 157 -3.43 6.34 0.38
C CYS A 157 -2.91 5.87 1.75
N THR A 158 -3.71 5.99 2.80
CA THR A 158 -3.34 5.55 4.16
C THR A 158 -3.75 4.10 4.47
N SER A 159 -4.41 3.40 3.54
CA SER A 159 -4.95 2.06 3.76
C SER A 159 -3.91 1.07 4.27
N GLY A 160 -2.73 1.03 3.66
CA GLY A 160 -1.65 0.10 4.04
C GLY A 160 -1.13 0.32 5.46
N VAL A 161 -0.83 1.56 5.83
CA VAL A 161 -0.39 1.87 7.21
C VAL A 161 -1.52 1.67 8.23
N LYS A 162 -2.77 1.95 7.86
CA LYS A 162 -3.92 1.65 8.69
C LYS A 162 -4.08 0.16 8.95
N ALA A 163 -3.79 -0.69 7.97
CA ALA A 163 -3.82 -2.13 8.16
C ALA A 163 -2.81 -2.59 9.24
N LEU A 164 -1.61 -1.97 9.32
CA LEU A 164 -0.65 -2.24 10.37
C LEU A 164 -1.19 -1.78 11.76
N ILE A 165 -1.84 -0.62 11.82
CA ILE A 165 -2.47 -0.11 13.06
C ILE A 165 -3.55 -1.08 13.54
N GLU A 166 -4.45 -1.51 12.66
CA GLU A 166 -5.52 -2.46 13.02
C GLU A 166 -4.95 -3.84 13.41
N ALA A 167 -3.88 -4.30 12.74
CA ALA A 167 -3.17 -5.53 13.11
C ALA A 167 -2.64 -5.45 14.55
N LYS A 168 -1.97 -4.34 14.91
CA LYS A 168 -1.50 -4.10 16.30
C LYS A 168 -2.66 -4.09 17.29
N ARG A 169 -3.79 -3.46 16.95
CA ARG A 169 -4.99 -3.43 17.80
C ARG A 169 -5.59 -4.81 18.04
N LEU A 170 -5.69 -5.65 16.99
CA LEU A 170 -6.16 -7.03 17.10
C LEU A 170 -5.31 -7.85 18.05
N ILE A 171 -3.98 -7.72 17.97
CA ILE A 171 -3.06 -8.44 18.86
C ILE A 171 -3.18 -7.91 20.30
N ASN A 172 -3.21 -6.59 20.49
CA ASN A 172 -3.32 -5.96 21.80
C ASN A 172 -4.63 -6.31 22.51
N SER A 173 -5.74 -6.42 21.74
CA SER A 173 -7.05 -6.85 22.26
C SER A 173 -7.15 -8.37 22.48
N ARG A 174 -6.11 -9.15 22.18
CA ARG A 174 -6.04 -10.60 22.28
C ARG A 174 -7.06 -11.35 21.41
N LEU A 175 -7.58 -10.72 20.37
CA LEU A 175 -8.42 -11.37 19.37
C LEU A 175 -7.61 -12.36 18.52
N CYS A 176 -6.33 -12.09 18.33
CA CYS A 176 -5.37 -12.99 17.69
C CYS A 176 -3.98 -12.85 18.33
N ASP A 177 -3.03 -13.68 17.93
CA ASP A 177 -1.65 -13.66 18.42
C ASP A 177 -0.64 -13.22 17.36
N ALA A 178 -1.03 -13.35 16.09
CA ALA A 178 -0.30 -12.81 14.96
C ALA A 178 -1.27 -12.33 13.88
N VAL A 179 -0.79 -11.46 12.98
CA VAL A 179 -1.56 -10.92 11.86
C VAL A 179 -0.68 -10.85 10.62
N ILE A 180 -1.17 -11.39 9.51
CA ILE A 180 -0.63 -11.08 8.19
C ILE A 180 -1.29 -9.78 7.75
N CYS A 181 -0.51 -8.72 7.56
CA CYS A 181 -1.04 -7.39 7.24
C CYS A 181 -0.17 -6.64 6.26
N GLY A 182 -0.70 -5.55 5.73
CA GLY A 182 0.00 -4.69 4.78
C GLY A 182 -0.96 -4.06 3.79
N GLY A 183 -0.51 -3.85 2.55
CA GLY A 183 -1.36 -3.23 1.54
C GLY A 183 -1.00 -3.65 0.13
N VAL A 184 -1.98 -3.60 -0.76
CA VAL A 184 -1.85 -3.91 -2.18
C VAL A 184 -2.80 -3.06 -3.01
N ASP A 185 -2.31 -2.54 -4.13
CA ASP A 185 -3.14 -2.06 -5.24
C ASP A 185 -2.44 -2.33 -6.57
N SER A 186 -3.21 -2.69 -7.58
CA SER A 186 -2.77 -2.81 -8.96
C SER A 186 -3.14 -1.57 -9.77
N LEU A 187 -2.41 -1.29 -10.83
CA LEU A 187 -2.80 -0.28 -11.83
C LEU A 187 -4.15 -0.65 -12.44
N ASN A 188 -5.02 0.33 -12.57
CA ASN A 188 -6.33 0.14 -13.16
C ASN A 188 -6.85 1.41 -13.85
N THR A 189 -7.70 1.20 -14.83
CA THR A 189 -8.29 2.24 -15.68
C THR A 189 -9.12 3.25 -14.88
N LEU A 190 -9.86 2.78 -13.87
CA LEU A 190 -10.70 3.64 -13.03
C LEU A 190 -9.87 4.69 -12.29
N THR A 191 -8.81 4.25 -11.62
CA THR A 191 -7.96 5.12 -10.81
C THR A 191 -7.18 6.11 -11.70
N ILE A 192 -6.55 5.63 -12.76
CA ILE A 192 -5.72 6.49 -13.61
C ILE A 192 -6.58 7.58 -14.27
N ASN A 193 -7.72 7.23 -14.87
CA ASN A 193 -8.59 8.25 -15.47
C ASN A 193 -9.27 9.15 -14.42
N GLY A 194 -9.55 8.61 -13.22
CA GLY A 194 -10.06 9.40 -12.10
C GLY A 194 -9.08 10.50 -11.69
N PHE A 195 -7.82 10.17 -11.48
CA PHE A 195 -6.78 11.14 -11.13
C PHE A 195 -6.44 12.09 -12.30
N ASP A 196 -6.50 11.61 -13.57
CA ASP A 196 -6.36 12.47 -14.75
C ASP A 196 -7.47 13.51 -14.81
N SER A 197 -8.72 13.13 -14.52
CA SER A 197 -9.85 14.04 -14.50
C SER A 197 -9.77 15.13 -13.42
N LEU A 198 -9.03 14.85 -12.33
CA LEU A 198 -8.73 15.84 -11.30
C LEU A 198 -7.57 16.77 -11.65
N GLY A 199 -6.88 16.52 -12.77
CA GLY A 199 -5.76 17.34 -13.23
C GLY A 199 -4.52 17.27 -12.34
N ILE A 200 -4.30 16.15 -11.64
CA ILE A 200 -3.18 15.99 -10.69
C ILE A 200 -2.16 14.95 -11.10
N LEU A 201 -2.31 14.33 -12.28
CA LEU A 201 -1.28 13.46 -12.83
C LEU A 201 -0.19 14.28 -13.52
N SER A 202 1.07 14.00 -13.19
CA SER A 202 2.22 14.58 -13.86
C SER A 202 2.41 13.96 -15.25
N GLN A 203 2.75 14.81 -16.22
CA GLN A 203 3.18 14.38 -17.55
C GLN A 203 4.67 14.02 -17.60
N ASN A 204 5.40 14.26 -16.52
CA ASN A 204 6.81 13.99 -16.33
C ASN A 204 7.01 13.06 -15.12
N PRO A 205 8.20 12.47 -14.95
CA PRO A 205 8.53 11.83 -13.68
C PRO A 205 8.40 12.82 -12.50
N SER A 206 7.55 12.50 -11.54
CA SER A 206 7.22 13.37 -10.41
C SER A 206 8.47 13.83 -9.64
N VAL A 207 8.46 15.08 -9.18
CA VAL A 207 9.56 15.73 -8.43
C VAL A 207 9.02 16.41 -7.15
N PRO A 208 8.62 15.62 -6.13
CA PRO A 208 8.08 16.15 -4.88
C PRO A 208 8.97 17.24 -4.27
N PHE A 209 8.34 18.20 -3.62
CA PHE A 209 8.95 19.36 -2.96
C PHE A 209 9.74 20.32 -3.89
N SER A 210 9.87 19.99 -5.18
CA SER A 210 10.45 20.90 -6.17
C SER A 210 9.51 22.06 -6.48
N LYS A 211 10.08 23.22 -6.83
CA LYS A 211 9.26 24.31 -7.37
C LYS A 211 8.62 23.98 -8.73
N ASN A 212 9.18 23.01 -9.45
CA ASN A 212 8.72 22.56 -10.76
C ASN A 212 7.82 21.31 -10.67
N ARG A 213 7.35 20.94 -9.48
CA ARG A 213 6.42 19.81 -9.32
C ARG A 213 5.09 20.11 -10.00
N ASP A 214 4.54 19.13 -10.67
CA ASP A 214 3.32 19.25 -11.48
C ASP A 214 2.28 18.16 -11.22
N GLY A 215 2.54 17.25 -10.27
CA GLY A 215 1.62 16.18 -9.89
C GLY A 215 2.27 14.85 -9.56
N ILE A 216 1.44 13.81 -9.53
CA ILE A 216 1.82 12.44 -9.19
C ILE A 216 1.96 11.56 -10.43
N ASN A 217 2.76 10.49 -10.32
CA ASN A 217 2.64 9.31 -11.19
C ASN A 217 2.03 8.18 -10.37
N ILE A 218 1.08 7.44 -10.92
CA ILE A 218 0.49 6.29 -10.26
C ILE A 218 1.42 5.09 -10.37
N GLY A 219 1.44 4.25 -9.33
CA GLY A 219 2.17 2.99 -9.30
C GLY A 219 1.31 1.83 -8.80
N GLU A 220 1.82 0.62 -8.94
CA GLU A 220 1.26 -0.59 -8.35
C GLU A 220 2.29 -1.30 -7.48
N GLY A 221 1.82 -2.13 -6.56
CA GLY A 221 2.68 -2.96 -5.73
C GLY A 221 1.97 -3.53 -4.53
N ALA A 222 2.72 -4.29 -3.74
CA ALA A 222 2.31 -4.80 -2.45
C ALA A 222 3.46 -4.73 -1.45
N GLY A 223 3.10 -4.51 -0.18
CA GLY A 223 3.99 -4.68 0.96
C GLY A 223 3.27 -5.45 2.05
N LEU A 224 3.83 -6.58 2.49
CA LEU A 224 3.21 -7.41 3.51
C LEU A 224 4.17 -7.68 4.67
N PHE A 225 3.58 -7.95 5.83
CA PHE A 225 4.26 -8.24 7.09
C PHE A 225 3.55 -9.37 7.83
N VAL A 226 4.29 -10.03 8.70
CA VAL A 226 3.71 -10.76 9.83
C VAL A 226 3.99 -9.95 11.10
N LEU A 227 2.94 -9.49 11.77
CA LEU A 227 3.03 -8.91 13.10
C LEU A 227 2.77 -9.99 14.14
N SER A 228 3.54 -9.99 15.24
CA SER A 228 3.43 -10.98 16.30
C SER A 228 3.57 -10.34 17.68
N ARG A 229 2.87 -10.93 18.65
CA ARG A 229 3.06 -10.62 20.08
C ARG A 229 4.42 -11.07 20.59
N ASP A 230 4.88 -12.22 20.12
CA ASP A 230 6.17 -12.78 20.52
C ASP A 230 7.27 -12.26 19.60
N GLU A 231 8.46 -12.19 20.15
CA GLU A 231 9.66 -11.74 19.45
C GLU A 231 9.96 -12.63 18.25
N ILE A 232 9.98 -12.03 17.07
CA ILE A 232 10.30 -12.68 15.78
C ILE A 232 11.39 -11.92 15.03
N SER A 233 11.79 -10.75 15.53
CA SER A 233 12.83 -9.87 15.00
C SER A 233 13.13 -8.76 16.01
N ASP A 234 14.11 -7.90 15.73
CA ASP A 234 14.42 -6.71 16.53
C ASP A 234 13.55 -5.48 16.14
N VAL A 235 12.76 -5.58 15.07
CA VAL A 235 11.90 -4.48 14.59
C VAL A 235 10.53 -4.53 15.27
N VAL A 236 10.07 -3.39 15.76
CA VAL A 236 8.76 -3.26 16.44
C VAL A 236 7.96 -2.07 15.92
N VAL A 237 6.63 -2.16 16.01
CA VAL A 237 5.75 -0.99 15.84
C VAL A 237 5.69 -0.25 17.17
N ALA A 238 6.57 0.73 17.37
CA ALA A 238 6.70 1.48 18.61
C ALA A 238 5.50 2.40 18.87
N GLY A 239 5.11 3.23 17.88
CA GLY A 239 4.00 4.15 18.01
C GLY A 239 3.15 4.22 16.74
N GLU A 240 1.87 4.54 16.90
CA GLU A 240 0.94 4.79 15.81
C GLU A 240 -0.11 5.82 16.20
N HIS A 241 -0.61 6.54 15.20
CA HIS A 241 -1.81 7.36 15.35
C HIS A 241 -2.56 7.48 14.02
N SER A 242 -3.83 7.78 14.10
CA SER A 242 -4.68 8.02 12.94
C SER A 242 -5.78 9.02 13.30
N ASN A 243 -5.95 9.99 12.43
CA ASN A 243 -7.02 11.00 12.54
C ASN A 243 -7.54 11.36 11.12
N CYS A 244 -8.44 12.35 11.07
CA CYS A 244 -8.96 12.93 9.84
C CYS A 244 -8.99 14.45 10.03
N ASP A 245 -8.55 15.22 9.03
CA ASP A 245 -8.62 16.69 9.09
C ASP A 245 -10.01 17.24 8.79
N ALA A 246 -10.86 16.46 8.12
CA ALA A 246 -12.24 16.81 7.77
C ALA A 246 -12.36 18.19 7.05
N PHE A 247 -11.30 18.61 6.37
CA PHE A 247 -11.21 19.92 5.72
C PHE A 247 -11.91 19.94 4.37
N HIS A 248 -11.57 19.01 3.48
CA HIS A 248 -12.14 18.93 2.13
C HIS A 248 -12.05 17.50 1.59
N VAL A 249 -12.90 17.15 0.62
CA VAL A 249 -12.96 15.79 0.04
C VAL A 249 -11.65 15.40 -0.66
N THR A 250 -10.96 16.35 -1.31
CA THR A 250 -9.77 16.07 -2.14
C THR A 250 -8.53 16.88 -1.77
N GLN A 251 -8.61 17.80 -0.81
CA GLN A 251 -7.50 18.68 -0.45
C GLN A 251 -7.25 18.67 1.06
N PRO A 252 -5.97 18.62 1.49
CA PRO A 252 -5.63 18.76 2.90
C PRO A 252 -5.76 20.20 3.37
N ASP A 253 -5.99 20.41 4.67
CA ASP A 253 -5.76 21.71 5.29
C ASP A 253 -4.27 22.08 5.15
N LEU A 254 -4.01 23.21 4.47
CA LEU A 254 -2.64 23.69 4.24
C LEU A 254 -1.88 24.08 5.52
N ASN A 255 -2.59 24.23 6.65
CA ASN A 255 -1.95 24.40 7.95
C ASN A 255 -1.43 23.08 8.52
N GLY A 256 -2.01 21.94 8.11
CA GLY A 256 -1.57 20.60 8.47
C GLY A 256 -1.68 20.27 9.96
N GLN A 257 -2.59 20.94 10.69
CA GLN A 257 -2.70 20.76 12.15
C GLN A 257 -2.98 19.31 12.53
N MET A 258 -3.89 18.65 11.82
CA MET A 258 -4.24 17.26 12.12
C MET A 258 -3.14 16.28 11.71
N GLN A 259 -2.42 16.55 10.62
CA GLN A 259 -1.25 15.78 10.21
C GLN A 259 -0.12 15.91 11.24
N GLY A 260 0.16 17.13 11.69
CA GLY A 260 1.13 17.38 12.76
C GLY A 260 0.72 16.71 14.08
N LEU A 261 -0.55 16.76 14.46
CA LEU A 261 -1.07 16.05 15.62
C LEU A 261 -0.90 14.54 15.49
N CYS A 262 -1.11 13.98 14.28
CA CYS A 262 -0.93 12.57 14.00
C CYS A 262 0.52 12.15 14.25
N MET A 263 1.49 12.87 13.69
CA MET A 263 2.93 12.62 13.87
C MET A 263 3.32 12.72 15.35
N LYS A 264 2.93 13.81 16.03
CA LYS A 264 3.22 14.01 17.44
C LYS A 264 2.68 12.89 18.32
N LYS A 265 1.43 12.47 18.10
CA LYS A 265 0.81 11.38 18.87
C LYS A 265 1.51 10.03 18.66
N ALA A 266 1.99 9.76 17.45
CA ALA A 266 2.77 8.55 17.17
C ALA A 266 4.11 8.59 17.92
N LEU A 267 4.82 9.73 17.92
CA LEU A 267 6.05 9.92 18.70
C LEU A 267 5.80 9.80 20.20
N ASP A 268 4.77 10.47 20.72
CA ASP A 268 4.39 10.39 22.14
C ASP A 268 4.14 8.95 22.58
N MET A 269 3.42 8.15 21.75
CA MET A 269 3.16 6.73 22.02
C MET A 269 4.43 5.88 22.01
N ALA A 270 5.38 6.20 21.15
CA ALA A 270 6.68 5.55 21.08
C ALA A 270 7.63 5.98 22.23
N GLY A 271 7.31 7.04 22.95
CA GLY A 271 8.21 7.64 23.95
C GLY A 271 9.41 8.36 23.33
N LEU A 272 9.26 8.84 22.09
CA LEU A 272 10.31 9.48 21.30
C LEU A 272 9.99 10.96 21.07
N SER A 273 11.02 11.78 20.96
CA SER A 273 10.93 13.19 20.56
C SER A 273 11.42 13.44 19.13
N ASP A 274 12.14 12.49 18.55
CA ASP A 274 12.78 12.57 17.24
C ASP A 274 12.88 11.18 16.61
N VAL A 275 13.25 11.11 15.33
CA VAL A 275 13.52 9.88 14.58
C VAL A 275 14.76 10.07 13.69
N ASP A 276 15.45 8.97 13.38
CA ASP A 276 16.66 9.00 12.54
C ASP A 276 16.35 9.19 11.06
N TYR A 277 15.11 8.85 10.64
CA TYR A 277 14.65 8.97 9.27
C TYR A 277 13.14 9.13 9.19
N LEU A 278 12.66 9.94 8.25
CA LEU A 278 11.26 10.16 7.95
C LEU A 278 10.96 9.84 6.47
N ASN A 279 10.12 8.84 6.23
CA ASN A 279 9.55 8.62 4.90
C ASN A 279 8.36 9.57 4.69
N LEU A 280 8.48 10.46 3.72
CA LEU A 280 7.49 11.48 3.40
C LEU A 280 6.39 10.92 2.49
N HIS A 281 5.18 11.45 2.64
CA HIS A 281 4.14 11.20 1.65
C HIS A 281 4.54 11.70 0.26
N GLY A 282 5.04 12.91 0.15
CA GLY A 282 5.80 13.43 -1.00
C GLY A 282 5.20 13.06 -2.35
N THR A 283 4.00 13.55 -2.65
CA THR A 283 3.27 13.18 -3.88
C THR A 283 3.68 13.96 -5.12
N GLY A 284 4.31 15.14 -4.94
CA GLY A 284 4.58 16.07 -6.03
C GLY A 284 3.37 16.97 -6.35
N THR A 285 2.28 16.89 -5.59
CA THR A 285 1.17 17.85 -5.71
C THR A 285 1.46 19.11 -4.90
N PHE A 286 0.96 20.24 -5.37
CA PHE A 286 1.22 21.52 -4.71
C PHE A 286 0.72 21.56 -3.27
N ALA A 287 -0.52 21.12 -3.03
CA ALA A 287 -1.16 21.22 -1.72
C ALA A 287 -0.50 20.29 -0.68
N ASN A 288 -0.31 19.00 -1.05
CA ASN A 288 0.31 18.03 -0.14
C ASN A 288 1.71 18.46 0.26
N ASP A 289 2.59 18.72 -0.73
CA ASP A 289 3.99 18.99 -0.45
C ASP A 289 4.19 20.28 0.34
N LYS A 290 3.35 21.31 0.11
CA LYS A 290 3.37 22.55 0.88
C LYS A 290 2.97 22.31 2.33
N MET A 291 1.89 21.56 2.56
CA MET A 291 1.42 21.22 3.90
C MET A 291 2.45 20.37 4.64
N GLU A 292 2.92 19.28 4.00
CA GLU A 292 3.85 18.33 4.60
C GLU A 292 5.19 18.97 4.95
N ALA A 293 5.78 19.76 4.03
CA ALA A 293 7.01 20.51 4.29
C ALA A 293 6.89 21.45 5.49
N ARG A 294 5.73 22.12 5.64
CA ARG A 294 5.47 23.02 6.78
C ARG A 294 5.48 22.26 8.10
N ILE A 295 4.79 21.11 8.16
CA ILE A 295 4.67 20.34 9.39
C ILE A 295 5.98 19.67 9.76
N VAL A 296 6.67 19.06 8.80
CA VAL A 296 7.99 18.45 9.03
C VAL A 296 8.98 19.49 9.53
N ASN A 297 9.05 20.66 8.90
CA ASN A 297 9.93 21.74 9.36
C ASN A 297 9.59 22.24 10.78
N SER A 298 8.35 22.09 11.24
CA SER A 298 7.96 22.50 12.60
C SER A 298 8.22 21.44 13.67
N LEU A 299 8.17 20.17 13.33
CA LEU A 299 8.24 19.05 14.28
C LEU A 299 9.57 18.29 14.24
N LEU A 300 10.12 18.07 13.05
CA LEU A 300 11.25 17.19 12.77
C LEU A 300 12.23 17.86 11.79
N LYS A 301 12.58 19.13 12.06
CA LYS A 301 13.32 20.01 11.14
C LYS A 301 14.66 19.42 10.67
N ASP A 302 15.37 18.78 11.58
CA ASP A 302 16.73 18.29 11.34
C ASP A 302 16.77 16.80 10.99
N THR A 303 15.61 16.14 10.91
CA THR A 303 15.49 14.72 10.56
C THR A 303 15.70 14.51 9.06
N PRO A 304 16.62 13.60 8.66
CA PRO A 304 16.74 13.18 7.26
C PRO A 304 15.41 12.64 6.72
N ALA A 305 14.98 13.12 5.56
CA ALA A 305 13.69 12.78 5.03
C ALA A 305 13.72 12.59 3.51
N SER A 306 12.95 11.62 3.00
CA SER A 306 12.79 11.42 1.56
C SER A 306 11.43 10.77 1.22
N SER A 307 11.07 10.75 -0.07
CA SER A 307 9.92 10.01 -0.59
C SER A 307 10.38 9.02 -1.64
N ILE A 308 9.82 7.81 -1.64
CA ILE A 308 10.09 6.79 -2.66
C ILE A 308 9.19 6.91 -3.90
N LYS A 309 8.15 7.76 -3.85
CA LYS A 309 7.20 7.93 -4.96
C LYS A 309 7.83 8.41 -6.27
N PRO A 310 8.89 9.25 -6.29
CA PRO A 310 9.60 9.56 -7.53
C PRO A 310 10.18 8.34 -8.25
N ALA A 311 10.51 7.29 -7.51
CA ALA A 311 11.11 6.08 -8.05
C ALA A 311 10.09 5.07 -8.56
N ILE A 312 8.99 4.83 -7.82
CA ILE A 312 8.03 3.75 -8.09
C ILE A 312 6.61 4.21 -8.40
N GLY A 313 6.35 5.52 -8.36
CA GLY A 313 5.00 6.07 -8.42
C GLY A 313 4.26 5.95 -7.09
N HIS A 314 3.06 6.53 -7.05
CA HIS A 314 2.16 6.44 -5.90
C HIS A 314 1.35 5.14 -5.97
N THR A 315 1.66 4.18 -5.13
CA THR A 315 1.04 2.84 -5.11
C THR A 315 -0.28 2.80 -4.32
N LEU A 316 -0.94 3.94 -4.14
CA LEU A 316 -2.29 4.10 -3.58
C LEU A 316 -2.44 3.42 -2.20
N GLY A 317 -3.34 2.44 -2.07
CA GLY A 317 -3.56 1.73 -0.82
C GLY A 317 -2.37 0.88 -0.36
N ALA A 318 -1.48 0.50 -1.26
CA ALA A 318 -0.22 -0.17 -0.92
C ALA A 318 0.85 0.80 -0.40
N ALA A 319 0.74 2.12 -0.67
CA ALA A 319 1.82 3.07 -0.45
C ALA A 319 2.35 3.04 1.00
N GLY A 320 1.48 3.22 1.98
CA GLY A 320 1.89 3.22 3.38
C GLY A 320 2.49 1.89 3.85
N ALA A 321 2.09 0.76 3.26
CA ALA A 321 2.67 -0.55 3.58
C ALA A 321 4.09 -0.70 2.97
N ILE A 322 4.28 -0.34 1.69
CA ILE A 322 5.59 -0.38 1.04
C ILE A 322 6.56 0.60 1.73
N GLU A 323 6.12 1.81 2.04
CA GLU A 323 6.90 2.82 2.75
C GLU A 323 7.31 2.33 4.15
N SER A 324 6.38 1.73 4.89
CA SER A 324 6.69 1.09 6.18
C SER A 324 7.66 -0.08 6.04
N ALA A 325 7.54 -0.86 4.97
CA ALA A 325 8.45 -1.98 4.70
C ALA A 325 9.88 -1.49 4.41
N ILE A 326 10.04 -0.43 3.64
CA ILE A 326 11.36 0.20 3.42
C ILE A 326 11.93 0.71 4.75
N CYS A 327 11.13 1.40 5.58
CA CYS A 327 11.59 1.84 6.89
C CYS A 327 12.03 0.66 7.78
N ALA A 328 11.26 -0.44 7.81
CA ALA A 328 11.62 -1.64 8.58
C ALA A 328 12.93 -2.28 8.10
N LEU A 329 13.18 -2.30 6.77
CA LEU A 329 14.44 -2.81 6.21
C LEU A 329 15.64 -1.91 6.49
N LEU A 330 15.43 -0.60 6.70
CA LEU A 330 16.50 0.32 7.07
C LEU A 330 16.87 0.23 8.56
N CYS A 331 16.03 -0.40 9.39
CA CYS A 331 16.30 -0.65 10.81
C CYS A 331 17.12 -1.94 11.06
N THR A 332 17.39 -2.76 10.02
CA THR A 332 18.13 -4.01 10.11
C THR A 332 19.46 -3.92 9.38
#